data_be58667de8ad75a0ffd25dbe4d771539
#
_entry.id   be58667de8ad75a0ffd25dbe4d771539
#
_cell.length_a   1.000
_cell.length_b   1.000
_cell.length_c   1.000
_cell.angle_alpha   90.00
_cell.angle_beta   90.00
_cell.angle_gamma   90.00
#
_symmetry.space_group_name_H-M   'P 1'
#
loop_
_entity.id
_entity.type
_entity.pdbx_description
1 polymer ?
#
loop_
_entity_poly.entity_id
_entity_poly.type
_entity_poly.pdbx_seq_one_letter_code
_entity_poly.pdbx_strand_id
1 'polypeptide(L)'
;MRLDSKMSTARTNFPAVKLVNDRILVSGGKSSSSNILSSSEIFTPSSSSWTSAGSMTAARQYHAMTLLANGNEVLVTGGDNNNSTLATAELYNINSGSWSSTSKPMPEIRTTHTSTLLNNNRVLIAGGIINTTQTAIYYDPTTSDWVQTGNMIASYREAATATLLNDDRVLVTGGATASKLPRNTAEIYNPTTNSWTQTSGNMINSRFYHSAIRLPDGNVLIVGGRNASDTTVSSAELYLPSSNSFVAIDSPTYGGTQMTLTLLANNFVLATPGGDKFSNCPVLSELYDPTTRKWLKTGFLNVGRQANFAFPISNRVLTCGGDNADGILDSCEYLSFD
;
A
#
# COMPACT_ATOMS: atom_id res chain seq x y z
N MET A 1 -21.61 2.25 -8.26
CA MET A 1 -22.37 3.54 -8.31
C MET A 1 -21.39 4.67 -8.13
N ARG A 2 -21.42 5.67 -9.00
CA ARG A 2 -20.59 6.86 -8.83
C ARG A 2 -21.02 7.61 -7.57
N LEU A 3 -20.06 8.07 -6.78
CA LEU A 3 -20.33 8.93 -5.62
C LEU A 3 -20.36 10.38 -6.11
N ASP A 4 -21.38 11.15 -5.73
CA ASP A 4 -21.47 12.58 -6.10
C ASP A 4 -20.40 13.39 -5.35
N SER A 5 -20.01 12.96 -4.15
CA SER A 5 -18.92 13.55 -3.38
C SER A 5 -17.57 13.11 -3.92
N LYS A 6 -16.68 14.08 -4.11
CA LYS A 6 -15.33 13.87 -4.60
C LYS A 6 -14.32 14.59 -3.71
N MET A 7 -13.05 14.20 -3.75
CA MET A 7 -11.99 14.93 -3.09
C MET A 7 -11.92 16.37 -3.62
N SER A 8 -11.53 17.31 -2.77
CA SER A 8 -11.33 18.70 -3.18
C SER A 8 -10.15 18.86 -4.14
N THR A 9 -9.20 17.93 -4.07
CA THR A 9 -8.00 17.93 -4.93
C THR A 9 -7.78 16.53 -5.51
N ALA A 10 -7.69 16.46 -6.83
CA ALA A 10 -7.31 15.24 -7.54
C ALA A 10 -5.90 14.81 -7.09
N ARG A 11 -5.71 13.51 -6.82
CA ARG A 11 -4.43 13.00 -6.32
C ARG A 11 -4.13 11.57 -6.76
N THR A 12 -2.86 11.33 -7.07
CA THR A 12 -2.28 10.00 -7.32
C THR A 12 -0.98 9.83 -6.51
N ASN A 13 -0.47 8.60 -6.38
CA ASN A 13 0.73 8.26 -5.61
C ASN A 13 0.65 8.70 -4.13
N PHE A 14 -0.51 8.57 -3.54
CA PHE A 14 -0.82 8.91 -2.17
C PHE A 14 -1.27 7.68 -1.39
N PRO A 15 -0.92 7.57 -0.12
CA PRO A 15 -1.49 6.56 0.75
C PRO A 15 -2.83 7.00 1.33
N ALA A 16 -3.61 6.01 1.74
CA ALA A 16 -4.82 6.18 2.51
C ALA A 16 -4.83 5.24 3.71
N VAL A 17 -5.49 5.63 4.78
CA VAL A 17 -5.68 4.78 5.96
C VAL A 17 -7.11 4.89 6.48
N LYS A 18 -7.69 3.74 6.82
CA LYS A 18 -8.98 3.69 7.48
C LYS A 18 -8.80 3.99 8.96
N LEU A 19 -9.46 5.04 9.42
CA LEU A 19 -9.47 5.49 10.81
C LEU A 19 -10.57 4.76 11.60
N VAL A 20 -10.63 5.05 12.90
CA VAL A 20 -11.79 4.68 13.73
C VAL A 20 -13.07 5.31 13.15
N ASN A 21 -14.22 4.68 13.41
CA ASN A 21 -15.54 5.10 12.89
C ASN A 21 -15.63 5.11 11.34
N ASP A 22 -14.90 4.22 10.69
CA ASP A 22 -14.89 4.01 9.23
C ASP A 22 -14.43 5.23 8.40
N ARG A 23 -14.02 6.34 9.02
CA ARG A 23 -13.46 7.47 8.28
C ARG A 23 -12.18 7.08 7.56
N ILE A 24 -11.90 7.74 6.45
CA ILE A 24 -10.69 7.47 5.65
C ILE A 24 -9.88 8.76 5.53
N LEU A 25 -8.64 8.73 6.00
CA LEU A 25 -7.67 9.81 5.81
C LEU A 25 -6.84 9.53 4.58
N VAL A 26 -6.70 10.54 3.73
CA VAL A 26 -5.75 10.59 2.61
C VAL A 26 -4.80 11.76 2.82
N SER A 27 -3.54 11.60 2.44
CA SER A 27 -2.56 12.68 2.56
C SER A 27 -1.61 12.74 1.37
N GLY A 28 -1.18 13.93 1.00
CA GLY A 28 -0.17 14.15 -0.02
C GLY A 28 -0.54 13.60 -1.40
N GLY A 29 0.44 13.01 -2.08
CA GLY A 29 0.35 12.61 -3.47
C GLY A 29 0.70 13.75 -4.42
N LYS A 30 0.37 13.59 -5.69
CA LYS A 30 0.51 14.68 -6.67
C LYS A 30 -0.80 14.95 -7.39
N SER A 31 -1.03 16.20 -7.78
CA SER A 31 -2.19 16.64 -8.57
C SER A 31 -1.83 17.00 -10.01
N SER A 32 -0.55 17.13 -10.32
CA SER A 32 0.00 17.30 -11.67
C SER A 32 1.47 16.84 -11.68
N SER A 33 2.12 16.85 -12.84
CA SER A 33 3.52 16.46 -12.96
C SER A 33 4.47 17.27 -12.06
N SER A 34 4.14 18.51 -11.77
CA SER A 34 4.96 19.44 -10.98
C SER A 34 4.41 19.77 -9.60
N ASN A 35 3.14 19.42 -9.29
CA ASN A 35 2.51 19.80 -8.05
C ASN A 35 2.38 18.63 -7.08
N ILE A 36 3.30 18.54 -6.14
CA ILE A 36 3.26 17.59 -5.02
C ILE A 36 2.50 18.23 -3.87
N LEU A 37 1.62 17.47 -3.24
CA LEU A 37 0.69 17.94 -2.22
C LEU A 37 1.23 17.74 -0.81
N SER A 38 0.99 18.73 0.05
CA SER A 38 1.04 18.56 1.51
C SER A 38 -0.36 18.41 2.12
N SER A 39 -1.41 18.77 1.39
CA SER A 39 -2.78 18.75 1.88
C SER A 39 -3.28 17.34 2.19
N SER A 40 -4.20 17.26 3.15
CA SER A 40 -4.86 16.02 3.56
C SER A 40 -6.36 16.22 3.64
N GLU A 41 -7.10 15.14 3.40
CA GLU A 41 -8.56 15.14 3.42
C GLU A 41 -9.09 13.90 4.17
N ILE A 42 -10.22 14.03 4.82
CA ILE A 42 -10.94 12.92 5.46
C ILE A 42 -12.29 12.72 4.78
N PHE A 43 -12.54 11.50 4.38
CA PHE A 43 -13.87 11.03 3.99
C PHE A 43 -14.63 10.53 5.21
N THR A 44 -15.88 11.00 5.36
CA THR A 44 -16.81 10.54 6.40
C THR A 44 -17.97 9.79 5.74
N PRO A 45 -18.04 8.46 5.88
CA PRO A 45 -19.05 7.65 5.20
C PRO A 45 -20.50 8.00 5.57
N SER A 46 -20.77 8.35 6.84
CA SER A 46 -22.13 8.68 7.32
C SER A 46 -22.73 9.90 6.65
N SER A 47 -21.91 10.88 6.28
CA SER A 47 -22.33 12.07 5.54
C SER A 47 -21.99 12.01 4.05
N SER A 48 -21.27 10.95 3.63
CA SER A 48 -20.73 10.80 2.26
C SER A 48 -19.98 12.06 1.80
N SER A 49 -19.18 12.67 2.67
CA SER A 49 -18.52 13.94 2.39
C SER A 49 -17.02 13.92 2.70
N TRP A 50 -16.28 14.76 1.96
CA TRP A 50 -14.87 15.04 2.19
C TRP A 50 -14.72 16.35 2.95
N THR A 51 -13.80 16.37 3.89
CA THR A 51 -13.42 17.56 4.67
C THR A 51 -11.90 17.69 4.72
N SER A 52 -11.40 18.91 4.82
CA SER A 52 -9.96 19.15 5.00
C SER A 52 -9.47 18.56 6.33
N ALA A 53 -8.31 17.93 6.30
CA ALA A 53 -7.57 17.42 7.45
C ALA A 53 -6.26 18.21 7.66
N GLY A 54 -6.21 19.46 7.20
CA GLY A 54 -5.01 20.27 7.27
C GLY A 54 -3.92 19.84 6.30
N SER A 55 -2.69 20.25 6.57
CA SER A 55 -1.54 19.97 5.70
C SER A 55 -0.35 19.51 6.53
N MET A 56 0.39 18.56 5.97
CA MET A 56 1.73 18.19 6.42
C MET A 56 2.69 19.37 6.26
N THR A 57 3.75 19.39 7.01
CA THR A 57 4.83 20.39 6.87
C THR A 57 5.55 20.25 5.52
N ALA A 58 5.75 19.01 5.07
CA ALA A 58 6.39 18.71 3.79
C ALA A 58 5.41 18.11 2.78
N ALA A 59 5.36 18.68 1.58
CA ALA A 59 4.70 18.04 0.45
C ALA A 59 5.41 16.73 0.11
N ARG A 60 4.64 15.67 -0.17
CA ARG A 60 5.20 14.33 -0.43
C ARG A 60 4.29 13.44 -1.27
N GLN A 61 4.90 12.65 -2.14
CA GLN A 61 4.29 11.52 -2.85
C GLN A 61 5.08 10.24 -2.57
N TYR A 62 4.54 9.05 -2.89
CA TYR A 62 5.19 7.76 -2.65
C TYR A 62 5.66 7.54 -1.20
N HIS A 63 5.06 8.26 -0.26
CA HIS A 63 5.26 8.08 1.15
C HIS A 63 4.36 6.96 1.70
N ALA A 64 4.65 6.48 2.89
CA ALA A 64 3.81 5.49 3.54
C ALA A 64 3.04 6.11 4.71
N MET A 65 1.91 5.50 5.06
CA MET A 65 1.02 5.94 6.12
C MET A 65 0.52 4.75 6.94
N THR A 66 0.57 4.86 8.26
CA THR A 66 0.18 3.78 9.18
C THR A 66 -0.59 4.35 10.37
N LEU A 67 -1.81 3.85 10.60
CA LEU A 67 -2.55 4.11 11.84
C LEU A 67 -1.84 3.40 12.99
N LEU A 68 -1.46 4.16 14.04
CA LEU A 68 -0.81 3.60 15.21
C LEU A 68 -1.81 2.81 16.08
N ALA A 69 -1.30 1.89 16.87
CA ALA A 69 -2.11 0.99 17.69
C ALA A 69 -2.96 1.72 18.76
N ASN A 70 -2.57 2.96 19.14
CA ASN A 70 -3.37 3.80 20.04
C ASN A 70 -4.69 4.29 19.40
N GLY A 71 -4.86 4.09 18.08
CA GLY A 71 -6.05 4.51 17.34
C GLY A 71 -6.25 6.01 17.20
N ASN A 72 -5.33 6.83 17.73
CA ASN A 72 -5.44 8.29 17.78
C ASN A 72 -4.46 9.03 16.87
N GLU A 73 -3.46 8.33 16.36
CA GLU A 73 -2.41 8.93 15.54
C GLU A 73 -2.13 8.14 14.28
N VAL A 74 -1.81 8.85 13.22
CA VAL A 74 -1.34 8.26 11.95
C VAL A 74 0.08 8.73 11.69
N LEU A 75 1.00 7.77 11.57
CA LEU A 75 2.39 8.03 11.20
C LEU A 75 2.51 8.10 9.68
N VAL A 76 3.15 9.16 9.19
CA VAL A 76 3.54 9.35 7.79
C VAL A 76 5.05 9.37 7.69
N THR A 77 5.61 8.63 6.74
CA THR A 77 7.06 8.46 6.61
C THR A 77 7.56 8.70 5.19
N GLY A 78 8.65 9.42 5.04
CA GLY A 78 9.40 9.55 3.79
C GLY A 78 8.61 10.09 2.60
N GLY A 79 8.82 9.49 1.45
CA GLY A 79 8.33 9.97 0.16
C GLY A 79 9.32 10.88 -0.55
N ASP A 80 8.90 11.52 -1.62
CA ASP A 80 9.66 12.54 -2.33
C ASP A 80 8.79 13.77 -2.65
N ASN A 81 9.45 14.90 -2.93
CA ASN A 81 8.80 16.17 -3.25
C ASN A 81 9.27 16.74 -4.60
N ASN A 82 9.70 15.91 -5.55
CA ASN A 82 10.34 16.20 -6.82
C ASN A 82 11.78 16.78 -6.70
N ASN A 83 12.12 17.39 -5.58
CA ASN A 83 13.46 17.96 -5.37
C ASN A 83 14.38 16.98 -4.63
N SER A 84 13.81 16.19 -3.73
CA SER A 84 14.57 15.27 -2.89
C SER A 84 13.68 14.16 -2.33
N THR A 85 14.30 13.02 -2.06
CA THR A 85 13.73 11.98 -1.21
C THR A 85 13.81 12.42 0.25
N LEU A 86 12.77 12.17 1.03
CA LEU A 86 12.60 12.69 2.38
C LEU A 86 13.01 11.67 3.45
N ALA A 87 13.69 12.15 4.49
CA ALA A 87 13.85 11.43 5.76
C ALA A 87 12.84 11.87 6.82
N THR A 88 12.06 12.92 6.55
CA THR A 88 11.10 13.44 7.52
C THR A 88 9.92 12.49 7.71
N ALA A 89 9.43 12.45 8.94
CA ALA A 89 8.19 11.77 9.29
C ALA A 89 7.30 12.73 10.09
N GLU A 90 5.99 12.54 9.97
CA GLU A 90 4.99 13.39 10.61
C GLU A 90 3.88 12.53 11.24
N LEU A 91 3.26 13.05 12.27
CA LEU A 91 2.13 12.45 12.97
C LEU A 91 0.88 13.31 12.75
N TYR A 92 -0.20 12.67 12.33
CA TYR A 92 -1.52 13.27 12.34
C TYR A 92 -2.27 12.83 13.59
N ASN A 93 -2.65 13.79 14.43
CA ASN A 93 -3.49 13.52 15.58
C ASN A 93 -4.97 13.59 15.18
N ILE A 94 -5.67 12.47 15.32
CA ILE A 94 -7.06 12.32 14.85
C ILE A 94 -8.04 13.18 15.70
N ASN A 95 -7.74 13.39 16.97
CA ASN A 95 -8.63 14.13 17.89
C ASN A 95 -8.52 15.63 17.68
N SER A 96 -7.31 16.16 17.52
CA SER A 96 -7.10 17.59 17.29
C SER A 96 -7.19 18.00 15.82
N GLY A 97 -7.10 17.03 14.90
CA GLY A 97 -7.07 17.30 13.45
C GLY A 97 -5.80 18.02 13.00
N SER A 98 -4.68 17.84 13.70
CA SER A 98 -3.43 18.58 13.45
C SER A 98 -2.27 17.68 13.11
N TRP A 99 -1.34 18.23 12.33
CA TRP A 99 -0.08 17.61 11.92
C TRP A 99 1.07 18.12 12.78
N SER A 100 2.00 17.25 13.12
CA SER A 100 3.25 17.59 13.80
C SER A 100 4.40 16.70 13.28
N SER A 101 5.61 17.22 13.27
CA SER A 101 6.79 16.41 12.96
C SER A 101 7.06 15.42 14.10
N THR A 102 7.61 14.25 13.77
CA THR A 102 8.20 13.35 14.79
C THR A 102 9.37 14.06 15.49
N SER A 103 9.70 13.65 16.71
CA SER A 103 10.80 14.25 17.49
C SER A 103 12.15 14.20 16.77
N LYS A 104 12.35 13.15 15.95
CA LYS A 104 13.52 12.96 15.11
C LYS A 104 13.08 12.52 13.72
N PRO A 105 13.80 12.87 12.65
CA PRO A 105 13.59 12.29 11.33
C PRO A 105 14.02 10.80 11.33
N MET A 106 13.62 10.07 10.30
CA MET A 106 14.21 8.76 10.01
C MET A 106 15.73 8.89 9.82
N PRO A 107 16.53 7.88 10.19
CA PRO A 107 17.98 7.89 9.96
C PRO A 107 18.37 8.03 8.49
N GLU A 108 17.46 7.68 7.58
CA GLU A 108 17.72 7.67 6.14
C GLU A 108 16.52 8.16 5.33
N ILE A 109 16.81 8.74 4.17
CA ILE A 109 15.79 9.10 3.18
C ILE A 109 15.15 7.83 2.60
N ARG A 110 13.82 7.84 2.38
CA ARG A 110 13.09 6.70 1.78
C ARG A 110 11.90 7.17 0.95
N THR A 111 11.71 6.51 -0.18
CA THR A 111 10.49 6.63 -0.99
C THR A 111 10.09 5.25 -1.52
N THR A 112 8.82 5.02 -1.85
CA THR A 112 8.29 3.71 -2.31
C THR A 112 8.59 2.54 -1.35
N HIS A 113 8.76 2.82 -0.07
CA HIS A 113 8.98 1.85 1.00
C HIS A 113 7.67 1.32 1.55
N THR A 114 7.76 0.27 2.35
CA THR A 114 6.62 -0.28 3.08
C THR A 114 6.61 0.20 4.53
N SER A 115 5.41 0.34 5.10
CA SER A 115 5.18 0.68 6.49
C SER A 115 4.16 -0.28 7.08
N THR A 116 4.54 -1.04 8.12
CA THR A 116 3.74 -2.12 8.68
C THR A 116 3.65 -1.99 10.20
N LEU A 117 2.43 -1.85 10.73
CA LEU A 117 2.19 -1.92 12.18
C LEU A 117 2.40 -3.36 12.65
N LEU A 118 3.28 -3.53 13.64
CA LEU A 118 3.56 -4.80 14.30
C LEU A 118 2.65 -4.99 15.53
N ASN A 119 2.44 -6.24 15.96
CA ASN A 119 1.62 -6.51 17.16
C ASN A 119 2.24 -6.00 18.47
N ASN A 120 3.52 -5.66 18.47
CA ASN A 120 4.19 -4.99 19.59
C ASN A 120 4.08 -3.45 19.53
N ASN A 121 3.16 -2.92 18.72
CA ASN A 121 2.87 -1.50 18.49
C ASN A 121 3.96 -0.68 17.80
N ARG A 122 5.05 -1.29 17.37
CA ARG A 122 6.08 -0.64 16.55
C ARG A 122 5.67 -0.62 15.09
N VAL A 123 6.20 0.33 14.33
CA VAL A 123 5.95 0.42 12.89
C VAL A 123 7.23 0.09 12.14
N LEU A 124 7.24 -1.06 11.46
CA LEU A 124 8.37 -1.48 10.62
C LEU A 124 8.36 -0.70 9.30
N ILE A 125 9.49 -0.11 8.95
CA ILE A 125 9.74 0.57 7.68
C ILE A 125 10.80 -0.25 6.93
N ALA A 126 10.44 -0.80 5.77
CA ALA A 126 11.32 -1.68 5.03
C ALA A 126 11.32 -1.37 3.53
N GLY A 127 12.46 -1.61 2.87
CA GLY A 127 12.63 -1.43 1.44
C GLY A 127 12.58 0.03 0.98
N GLY A 128 12.19 0.23 -0.27
CA GLY A 128 12.16 1.52 -0.93
C GLY A 128 13.47 1.90 -1.62
N ILE A 129 13.52 3.11 -2.14
CA ILE A 129 14.73 3.78 -2.63
C ILE A 129 15.42 4.41 -1.43
N ILE A 130 16.64 4.04 -1.18
CA ILE A 130 17.47 4.47 -0.05
C ILE A 130 18.90 4.76 -0.51
N ASN A 131 19.64 5.59 0.24
CA ASN A 131 21.03 5.92 -0.09
C ASN A 131 22.03 4.85 0.36
N THR A 132 21.62 4.00 1.29
CA THR A 132 22.49 3.01 1.91
C THR A 132 21.98 1.59 1.64
N THR A 133 22.77 0.62 2.01
CA THR A 133 22.47 -0.79 1.75
C THR A 133 21.68 -1.43 2.90
N GLN A 134 20.61 -2.15 2.56
CA GLN A 134 20.05 -3.21 3.41
C GLN A 134 19.42 -2.77 4.74
N THR A 135 19.03 -1.51 4.89
CA THR A 135 18.47 -1.08 6.15
C THR A 135 16.96 -1.22 6.18
N ALA A 136 16.47 -1.77 7.28
CA ALA A 136 15.11 -1.57 7.74
C ALA A 136 15.18 -0.97 9.14
N ILE A 137 14.16 -0.21 9.49
CA ILE A 137 14.04 0.47 10.78
C ILE A 137 12.65 0.25 11.33
N TYR A 138 12.46 0.45 12.62
CA TYR A 138 11.13 0.62 13.15
C TYR A 138 11.00 1.93 13.93
N TYR A 139 9.81 2.48 13.92
CA TYR A 139 9.40 3.57 14.80
C TYR A 139 8.78 2.98 16.07
N ASP A 140 9.25 3.42 17.22
CA ASP A 140 8.69 3.07 18.52
C ASP A 140 7.87 4.27 19.05
N PRO A 141 6.53 4.20 19.04
CA PRO A 141 5.71 5.32 19.46
C PRO A 141 5.80 5.61 20.97
N THR A 142 6.28 4.66 21.80
CA THR A 142 6.44 4.88 23.24
C THR A 142 7.62 5.77 23.57
N THR A 143 8.68 5.69 22.80
CA THR A 143 9.89 6.51 22.95
C THR A 143 9.97 7.65 21.94
N SER A 144 9.09 7.62 20.90
CA SER A 144 9.13 8.51 19.74
C SER A 144 10.48 8.48 19.03
N ASP A 145 11.11 7.30 18.96
CA ASP A 145 12.44 7.11 18.37
C ASP A 145 12.46 6.10 17.25
N TRP A 146 13.52 6.16 16.44
CA TRP A 146 13.81 5.24 15.35
C TRP A 146 14.90 4.27 15.75
N VAL A 147 14.67 2.99 15.51
CA VAL A 147 15.62 1.93 15.83
C VAL A 147 15.89 1.11 14.58
N GLN A 148 17.18 0.84 14.34
CA GLN A 148 17.59 -0.02 13.23
C GLN A 148 17.26 -1.48 13.55
N THR A 149 16.76 -2.21 12.57
CA THR A 149 16.61 -3.67 12.64
C THR A 149 17.91 -4.36 12.23
N GLY A 150 17.94 -5.69 12.26
CA GLY A 150 18.92 -6.43 11.47
C GLY A 150 18.82 -6.05 9.98
N ASN A 151 19.89 -6.27 9.23
CA ASN A 151 19.91 -5.94 7.81
C ASN A 151 19.02 -6.87 7.00
N MET A 152 18.28 -6.30 6.03
CA MET A 152 17.66 -7.08 4.96
C MET A 152 18.74 -7.77 4.13
N ILE A 153 18.42 -8.94 3.59
CA ILE A 153 19.34 -9.72 2.75
C ILE A 153 19.51 -9.03 1.39
N ALA A 154 18.40 -8.57 0.81
CA ALA A 154 18.43 -7.79 -0.43
C ALA A 154 18.50 -6.29 -0.13
N SER A 155 19.59 -5.69 -0.60
CA SER A 155 19.76 -4.26 -0.61
C SER A 155 18.77 -3.59 -1.53
N TYR A 156 17.86 -2.84 -1.30
CA TYR A 156 17.00 -2.15 -2.28
C TYR A 156 15.81 -3.00 -2.74
N ARG A 157 14.64 -2.59 -2.31
CA ARG A 157 13.36 -3.18 -2.74
C ARG A 157 12.34 -2.06 -2.99
N GLU A 158 12.49 -1.38 -4.12
CA GLU A 158 11.54 -0.36 -4.53
C GLU A 158 10.18 -0.98 -4.85
N ALA A 159 9.11 -0.37 -4.35
CA ALA A 159 7.73 -0.80 -4.62
C ALA A 159 7.49 -2.31 -4.36
N ALA A 160 8.08 -2.81 -3.29
CA ALA A 160 7.78 -4.11 -2.70
C ALA A 160 6.45 -4.06 -1.92
N THR A 161 5.95 -5.21 -1.51
CA THR A 161 4.86 -5.29 -0.54
C THR A 161 5.35 -5.90 0.79
N ALA A 162 4.75 -5.47 1.90
CA ALA A 162 4.97 -6.04 3.21
C ALA A 162 3.65 -6.47 3.84
N THR A 163 3.59 -7.69 4.33
CA THR A 163 2.39 -8.30 4.89
C THR A 163 2.68 -8.88 6.26
N LEU A 164 1.96 -8.42 7.30
CA LEU A 164 2.02 -9.00 8.63
C LEU A 164 1.36 -10.38 8.62
N LEU A 165 2.11 -11.41 9.02
CA LEU A 165 1.65 -12.81 9.11
C LEU A 165 0.93 -13.07 10.45
N ASN A 166 0.28 -14.23 10.58
CA ASN A 166 -0.43 -14.62 11.81
C ASN A 166 0.51 -14.86 13.01
N ASP A 167 1.78 -15.11 12.76
CA ASP A 167 2.82 -15.36 13.76
C ASP A 167 3.70 -14.13 14.07
N ASP A 168 3.20 -12.95 13.80
CA ASP A 168 3.81 -11.64 14.03
C ASP A 168 5.01 -11.31 13.13
N ARG A 169 5.43 -12.24 12.29
CA ARG A 169 6.49 -11.96 11.30
C ARG A 169 5.95 -11.12 10.14
N VAL A 170 6.83 -10.42 9.45
CA VAL A 170 6.46 -9.63 8.26
C VAL A 170 7.11 -10.23 7.03
N LEU A 171 6.29 -10.64 6.08
CA LEU A 171 6.72 -11.07 4.75
C LEU A 171 6.90 -9.85 3.85
N VAL A 172 8.08 -9.67 3.28
CA VAL A 172 8.37 -8.65 2.26
C VAL A 172 8.64 -9.34 0.93
N THR A 173 7.85 -9.05 -0.10
CA THR A 173 7.93 -9.73 -1.40
C THR A 173 8.29 -8.77 -2.53
N GLY A 174 9.09 -9.27 -3.48
CA GLY A 174 9.39 -8.61 -4.73
C GLY A 174 10.07 -7.26 -4.58
N GLY A 175 9.59 -6.29 -5.35
CA GLY A 175 10.21 -4.97 -5.48
C GLY A 175 11.31 -4.96 -6.55
N ALA A 176 11.85 -3.78 -6.85
CA ALA A 176 12.89 -3.62 -7.86
C ALA A 176 14.24 -3.23 -7.25
N THR A 177 15.31 -3.52 -7.97
CA THR A 177 16.67 -3.04 -7.69
C THR A 177 16.80 -1.56 -8.07
N ALA A 178 17.93 -0.94 -7.72
CA ALA A 178 18.27 0.41 -8.17
C ALA A 178 18.27 0.56 -9.71
N SER A 179 18.56 -0.51 -10.42
CA SER A 179 18.50 -0.57 -11.90
C SER A 179 17.11 -0.92 -12.43
N LYS A 180 16.06 -0.83 -11.60
CA LYS A 180 14.65 -1.17 -11.94
C LYS A 180 14.44 -2.63 -12.37
N LEU A 181 15.34 -3.52 -12.01
CA LEU A 181 15.16 -4.96 -12.26
C LEU A 181 14.27 -5.56 -11.16
N PRO A 182 13.12 -6.14 -11.51
CA PRO A 182 12.21 -6.72 -10.53
C PRO A 182 12.79 -7.98 -9.90
N ARG A 183 12.48 -8.19 -8.63
CA ARG A 183 12.88 -9.35 -7.84
C ARG A 183 11.74 -10.35 -7.75
N ASN A 184 12.10 -11.62 -7.73
CA ASN A 184 11.20 -12.71 -7.32
C ASN A 184 11.51 -13.22 -5.90
N THR A 185 12.52 -12.66 -5.23
CA THR A 185 12.89 -13.05 -3.87
C THR A 185 11.95 -12.43 -2.85
N ALA A 186 11.81 -13.10 -1.71
CA ALA A 186 11.10 -12.59 -0.55
C ALA A 186 11.90 -12.82 0.72
N GLU A 187 11.64 -11.99 1.72
CA GLU A 187 12.29 -12.02 3.03
C GLU A 187 11.27 -11.92 4.15
N ILE A 188 11.61 -12.50 5.29
CA ILE A 188 10.77 -12.49 6.48
C ILE A 188 11.53 -11.78 7.60
N TYR A 189 10.92 -10.75 8.14
CA TYR A 189 11.35 -10.10 9.36
C TYR A 189 10.71 -10.76 10.56
N ASN A 190 11.53 -11.11 11.55
CA ASN A 190 11.08 -11.60 12.85
C ASN A 190 11.28 -10.50 13.92
N PRO A 191 10.22 -9.90 14.46
CA PRO A 191 10.34 -8.82 15.43
C PRO A 191 10.87 -9.28 16.80
N THR A 192 10.76 -10.56 17.15
CA THR A 192 11.26 -11.11 18.41
C THR A 192 12.78 -11.23 18.39
N THR A 193 13.36 -11.68 17.28
CA THR A 193 14.81 -11.84 17.13
C THR A 193 15.48 -10.65 16.47
N ASN A 194 14.68 -9.68 16.01
CA ASN A 194 15.12 -8.51 15.24
C ASN A 194 15.98 -8.87 14.03
N SER A 195 15.63 -9.93 13.32
CA SER A 195 16.44 -10.48 12.22
C SER A 195 15.62 -10.76 10.96
N TRP A 196 16.31 -10.81 9.82
CA TRP A 196 15.76 -11.12 8.52
C TRP A 196 16.21 -12.48 8.03
N THR A 197 15.32 -13.23 7.42
CA THR A 197 15.60 -14.50 6.76
C THR A 197 14.97 -14.55 5.39
N GLN A 198 15.61 -15.20 4.44
CA GLN A 198 15.01 -15.43 3.12
C GLN A 198 13.95 -16.53 3.22
N THR A 199 12.91 -16.46 2.41
CA THR A 199 11.97 -17.56 2.24
C THR A 199 12.65 -18.78 1.63
N SER A 200 12.15 -19.99 1.90
CA SER A 200 12.72 -21.24 1.35
C SER A 200 12.56 -21.34 -0.17
N GLY A 201 11.51 -20.71 -0.71
CA GLY A 201 11.27 -20.59 -2.14
C GLY A 201 11.17 -19.12 -2.58
N ASN A 202 11.33 -18.89 -3.86
CA ASN A 202 11.09 -17.60 -4.50
C ASN A 202 9.69 -17.54 -5.12
N MET A 203 9.16 -16.35 -5.34
CA MET A 203 8.01 -16.17 -6.24
C MET A 203 8.32 -16.73 -7.62
N ILE A 204 7.32 -17.23 -8.30
CA ILE A 204 7.44 -17.75 -9.67
C ILE A 204 7.77 -16.60 -10.63
N ASN A 205 7.12 -15.46 -10.45
CA ASN A 205 7.34 -14.29 -11.28
C ASN A 205 8.01 -13.16 -10.49
N SER A 206 9.04 -12.55 -11.07
CA SER A 206 9.61 -11.33 -10.56
C SER A 206 8.63 -10.17 -10.77
N ARG A 207 8.43 -9.35 -9.74
CA ARG A 207 7.43 -8.29 -9.77
C ARG A 207 7.72 -7.12 -8.84
N PHE A 208 7.35 -5.92 -9.24
CA PHE A 208 7.30 -4.72 -8.41
C PHE A 208 6.01 -3.94 -8.72
N TYR A 209 5.57 -3.05 -7.85
CA TYR A 209 4.22 -2.44 -7.89
C TYR A 209 3.08 -3.47 -7.92
N HIS A 210 3.31 -4.65 -7.38
CA HIS A 210 2.29 -5.67 -7.19
C HIS A 210 1.50 -5.39 -5.91
N SER A 211 0.41 -6.12 -5.72
CA SER A 211 -0.38 -6.06 -4.50
C SER A 211 -0.31 -7.38 -3.76
N ALA A 212 -0.36 -7.31 -2.43
CA ALA A 212 -0.41 -8.48 -1.58
C ALA A 212 -1.37 -8.25 -0.41
N ILE A 213 -2.08 -9.32 -0.02
CA ILE A 213 -3.00 -9.29 1.11
C ILE A 213 -3.00 -10.65 1.82
N ARG A 214 -3.02 -10.61 3.16
CA ARG A 214 -3.19 -11.82 3.96
C ARG A 214 -4.64 -12.27 3.92
N LEU A 215 -4.83 -13.55 3.64
CA LEU A 215 -6.12 -14.24 3.63
C LEU A 215 -6.50 -14.71 5.04
N PRO A 216 -7.79 -15.03 5.29
CA PRO A 216 -8.25 -15.54 6.58
C PRO A 216 -7.59 -16.86 7.01
N ASP A 217 -7.16 -17.70 6.07
CA ASP A 217 -6.40 -18.94 6.33
C ASP A 217 -4.91 -18.71 6.67
N GLY A 218 -4.47 -17.46 6.65
CA GLY A 218 -3.09 -17.05 6.94
C GLY A 218 -2.16 -17.05 5.73
N ASN A 219 -2.57 -17.57 4.57
CA ASN A 219 -1.81 -17.45 3.34
C ASN A 219 -1.76 -16.00 2.86
N VAL A 220 -0.82 -15.67 1.98
CA VAL A 220 -0.75 -14.32 1.39
C VAL A 220 -0.99 -14.41 -0.11
N LEU A 221 -2.04 -13.75 -0.57
CA LEU A 221 -2.34 -13.58 -1.99
C LEU A 221 -1.48 -12.47 -2.57
N ILE A 222 -0.79 -12.75 -3.69
CA ILE A 222 0.12 -11.83 -4.38
C ILE A 222 -0.33 -11.75 -5.83
N VAL A 223 -0.61 -10.55 -6.33
CA VAL A 223 -1.22 -10.35 -7.67
C VAL A 223 -0.61 -9.17 -8.39
N GLY A 224 -0.44 -9.28 -9.69
CA GLY A 224 -0.12 -8.17 -10.56
C GLY A 224 1.32 -7.69 -10.49
N GLY A 225 1.51 -6.41 -10.76
CA GLY A 225 2.81 -5.73 -10.82
C GLY A 225 3.37 -5.60 -12.23
N ARG A 226 4.65 -5.26 -12.31
CA ARG A 226 5.45 -5.17 -13.55
C ARG A 226 6.62 -6.13 -13.53
N ASN A 227 7.00 -6.61 -14.70
CA ASN A 227 8.19 -7.44 -14.93
C ASN A 227 9.38 -6.61 -15.46
N ALA A 228 10.48 -7.29 -15.80
CA ALA A 228 11.71 -6.66 -16.29
C ALA A 228 11.55 -5.95 -17.64
N SER A 229 10.57 -6.33 -18.45
CA SER A 229 10.27 -5.66 -19.72
C SER A 229 9.31 -4.48 -19.56
N ASP A 230 9.05 -4.05 -18.31
CA ASP A 230 8.09 -3.00 -17.96
C ASP A 230 6.67 -3.27 -18.49
N THR A 231 6.31 -4.55 -18.59
CA THR A 231 4.96 -5.01 -18.93
C THR A 231 4.23 -5.48 -17.68
N THR A 232 2.92 -5.40 -17.71
CA THR A 232 2.07 -5.87 -16.60
C THR A 232 2.18 -7.37 -16.41
N VAL A 233 2.22 -7.80 -15.16
CA VAL A 233 2.13 -9.21 -14.76
C VAL A 233 0.67 -9.48 -14.37
N SER A 234 0.01 -10.39 -15.07
CA SER A 234 -1.36 -10.79 -14.73
C SER A 234 -1.43 -11.95 -13.74
N SER A 235 -0.32 -12.66 -13.53
CA SER A 235 -0.30 -13.86 -12.68
C SER A 235 -0.54 -13.58 -11.23
N ALA A 236 -1.14 -14.55 -10.53
CA ALA A 236 -1.33 -14.58 -9.10
C ALA A 236 -0.60 -15.77 -8.46
N GLU A 237 -0.16 -15.58 -7.23
CA GLU A 237 0.57 -16.58 -6.43
C GLU A 237 0.09 -16.52 -4.99
N LEU A 238 0.17 -17.64 -4.28
CA LEU A 238 0.01 -17.69 -2.83
C LEU A 238 1.37 -17.97 -2.19
N TYR A 239 1.70 -17.18 -1.18
CA TYR A 239 2.70 -17.57 -0.21
C TYR A 239 2.05 -18.39 0.89
N LEU A 240 2.63 -19.56 1.18
CA LEU A 240 2.18 -20.51 2.19
C LEU A 240 3.13 -20.46 3.40
N PRO A 241 2.74 -19.84 4.54
CA PRO A 241 3.62 -19.73 5.70
C PRO A 241 4.03 -21.08 6.29
N SER A 242 3.16 -22.11 6.19
CA SER A 242 3.40 -23.45 6.71
C SER A 242 4.57 -24.19 6.03
N SER A 243 4.76 -23.96 4.74
CA SER A 243 5.87 -24.54 3.95
C SER A 243 6.96 -23.52 3.61
N ASN A 244 6.75 -22.24 3.97
CA ASN A 244 7.62 -21.11 3.63
C ASN A 244 7.92 -21.05 2.13
N SER A 245 6.93 -21.27 1.28
CA SER A 245 7.07 -21.39 -0.17
C SER A 245 5.94 -20.72 -0.94
N PHE A 246 6.12 -20.56 -2.26
CA PHE A 246 5.14 -19.95 -3.15
C PHE A 246 4.53 -21.01 -4.08
N VAL A 247 3.25 -20.84 -4.40
CA VAL A 247 2.54 -21.69 -5.37
C VAL A 247 1.74 -20.81 -6.33
N ALA A 248 1.73 -21.20 -7.61
CA ALA A 248 0.88 -20.56 -8.60
C ALA A 248 -0.60 -20.88 -8.34
N ILE A 249 -1.44 -19.91 -8.64
CA ILE A 249 -2.90 -20.07 -8.66
C ILE A 249 -3.44 -19.51 -9.98
N ASP A 250 -4.72 -19.70 -10.23
CA ASP A 250 -5.38 -19.06 -11.37
C ASP A 250 -5.17 -17.55 -11.32
N SER A 251 -5.05 -16.94 -12.48
CA SER A 251 -4.82 -15.50 -12.62
C SER A 251 -6.14 -14.76 -12.84
N PRO A 252 -6.27 -13.51 -12.38
CA PRO A 252 -7.38 -12.68 -12.80
C PRO A 252 -7.33 -12.39 -14.30
N THR A 253 -8.46 -12.00 -14.89
CA THR A 253 -8.55 -11.62 -16.31
C THR A 253 -7.61 -10.47 -16.64
N TYR A 254 -7.51 -9.49 -15.73
CA TYR A 254 -6.63 -8.35 -15.86
C TYR A 254 -5.69 -8.28 -14.66
N GLY A 255 -4.40 -8.37 -14.93
CA GLY A 255 -3.38 -7.90 -14.01
C GLY A 255 -3.19 -6.40 -14.15
N GLY A 256 -2.32 -5.84 -13.33
CA GLY A 256 -1.99 -4.42 -13.43
C GLY A 256 -0.98 -4.00 -12.39
N THR A 257 -0.44 -2.80 -12.57
CA THR A 257 0.39 -2.18 -11.54
C THR A 257 -0.49 -1.38 -10.60
N GLN A 258 -0.11 -1.33 -9.32
CA GLN A 258 -0.81 -0.51 -8.34
C GLN A 258 -2.33 -0.78 -8.28
N MET A 259 -2.70 -2.03 -8.51
CA MET A 259 -4.06 -2.50 -8.26
C MET A 259 -4.35 -2.53 -6.76
N THR A 260 -5.60 -2.58 -6.34
CA THR A 260 -5.95 -2.73 -4.94
C THR A 260 -6.55 -4.09 -4.66
N LEU A 261 -6.20 -4.66 -3.50
CA LEU A 261 -6.80 -5.87 -2.96
C LEU A 261 -7.53 -5.53 -1.67
N THR A 262 -8.80 -5.86 -1.57
CA THR A 262 -9.64 -5.55 -0.42
C THR A 262 -10.29 -6.83 0.12
N LEU A 263 -9.97 -7.21 1.35
CA LEU A 263 -10.64 -8.31 2.03
C LEU A 263 -12.05 -7.88 2.44
N LEU A 264 -13.05 -8.64 2.02
CA LEU A 264 -14.45 -8.41 2.31
C LEU A 264 -14.89 -9.20 3.55
N ALA A 265 -16.01 -8.81 4.14
CA ALA A 265 -16.57 -9.47 5.34
C ALA A 265 -16.95 -10.94 5.11
N ASN A 266 -17.23 -11.35 3.88
CA ASN A 266 -17.49 -12.74 3.49
C ASN A 266 -16.21 -13.54 3.16
N ASN A 267 -15.02 -13.01 3.49
CA ASN A 267 -13.71 -13.59 3.24
C ASN A 267 -13.24 -13.61 1.77
N PHE A 268 -14.03 -13.14 0.82
CA PHE A 268 -13.54 -12.93 -0.55
C PHE A 268 -12.57 -11.75 -0.60
N VAL A 269 -11.68 -11.75 -1.59
CA VAL A 269 -10.83 -10.59 -1.87
C VAL A 269 -11.30 -9.93 -3.15
N LEU A 270 -11.71 -8.69 -3.05
CA LEU A 270 -11.95 -7.85 -4.22
C LEU A 270 -10.62 -7.36 -4.77
N ALA A 271 -10.38 -7.61 -6.04
CA ALA A 271 -9.31 -7.01 -6.82
C ALA A 271 -9.92 -5.93 -7.73
N THR A 272 -9.56 -4.67 -7.51
CA THR A 272 -9.82 -3.63 -8.49
C THR A 272 -8.60 -3.52 -9.40
N PRO A 273 -8.79 -3.42 -10.71
CA PRO A 273 -7.66 -3.45 -11.64
C PRO A 273 -6.76 -2.24 -11.43
N GLY A 274 -5.47 -2.45 -11.69
CA GLY A 274 -4.50 -1.39 -11.83
C GLY A 274 -4.36 -0.94 -13.27
N GLY A 275 -3.25 -0.27 -13.60
CA GLY A 275 -2.96 0.18 -14.96
C GLY A 275 -1.77 -0.53 -15.61
N ASP A 276 -1.52 -0.18 -16.86
CA ASP A 276 -0.27 -0.48 -17.55
C ASP A 276 0.68 0.74 -17.51
N LYS A 277 1.82 0.65 -18.19
CA LYS A 277 2.79 1.75 -18.27
C LYS A 277 2.28 3.00 -19.00
N PHE A 278 1.16 2.90 -19.70
CA PHE A 278 0.51 4.01 -20.40
C PHE A 278 -0.73 4.52 -19.65
N SER A 279 -0.93 4.08 -18.40
CA SER A 279 -2.12 4.37 -17.57
C SER A 279 -3.44 3.91 -18.20
N ASN A 280 -3.40 2.89 -19.08
CA ASN A 280 -4.61 2.22 -19.51
C ASN A 280 -5.11 1.36 -18.34
N CYS A 281 -6.24 1.73 -17.78
CA CYS A 281 -6.81 1.10 -16.60
C CYS A 281 -8.10 0.38 -17.00
N PRO A 282 -8.13 -0.96 -16.96
CA PRO A 282 -9.37 -1.72 -17.10
C PRO A 282 -10.39 -1.33 -16.03
N VAL A 283 -11.64 -1.60 -16.29
CA VAL A 283 -12.74 -1.28 -15.34
C VAL A 283 -13.32 -2.52 -14.67
N LEU A 284 -13.05 -3.73 -15.19
CA LEU A 284 -13.57 -4.98 -14.62
C LEU A 284 -12.88 -5.29 -13.29
N SER A 285 -13.66 -5.38 -12.23
CA SER A 285 -13.22 -5.90 -10.93
C SER A 285 -13.53 -7.38 -10.81
N GLU A 286 -12.72 -8.11 -10.05
CA GLU A 286 -12.85 -9.55 -9.85
C GLU A 286 -12.78 -9.90 -8.37
N LEU A 287 -13.48 -10.96 -7.99
CA LEU A 287 -13.44 -11.53 -6.64
C LEU A 287 -12.58 -12.78 -6.66
N TYR A 288 -11.64 -12.85 -5.75
CA TYR A 288 -10.91 -14.08 -5.46
C TYR A 288 -11.60 -14.81 -4.30
N ASP A 289 -11.95 -16.07 -4.53
CA ASP A 289 -12.47 -16.99 -3.50
C ASP A 289 -11.28 -17.79 -2.92
N PRO A 290 -10.88 -17.56 -1.66
CA PRO A 290 -9.78 -18.29 -1.04
C PRO A 290 -10.05 -19.80 -0.86
N THR A 291 -11.32 -20.19 -0.77
CA THR A 291 -11.72 -21.60 -0.56
C THR A 291 -11.52 -22.42 -1.81
N THR A 292 -11.99 -21.92 -2.94
CA THR A 292 -11.89 -22.60 -4.24
C THR A 292 -10.65 -22.21 -5.02
N ARG A 293 -9.95 -21.13 -4.60
CA ARG A 293 -8.80 -20.51 -5.29
C ARG A 293 -9.14 -20.04 -6.72
N LYS A 294 -10.40 -19.62 -6.94
CA LYS A 294 -10.89 -19.17 -8.24
C LYS A 294 -11.17 -17.69 -8.27
N TRP A 295 -11.09 -17.12 -9.46
CA TRP A 295 -11.49 -15.74 -9.73
C TRP A 295 -12.89 -15.70 -10.34
N LEU A 296 -13.71 -14.79 -9.85
CA LEU A 296 -15.08 -14.55 -10.28
C LEU A 296 -15.19 -13.12 -10.77
N LYS A 297 -15.68 -12.92 -11.98
CA LYS A 297 -15.99 -11.57 -12.48
C LYS A 297 -17.14 -11.01 -11.66
N THR A 298 -16.98 -9.75 -11.24
CA THR A 298 -18.00 -9.07 -10.45
C THR A 298 -18.45 -7.77 -11.11
N GLY A 299 -18.21 -6.62 -10.53
CA GLY A 299 -18.66 -5.34 -11.05
C GLY A 299 -17.63 -4.62 -11.90
N PHE A 300 -18.09 -3.53 -12.51
CA PHE A 300 -17.22 -2.63 -13.26
C PHE A 300 -17.09 -1.31 -12.50
N LEU A 301 -15.87 -0.77 -12.49
CA LEU A 301 -15.66 0.63 -12.15
C LEU A 301 -16.32 1.51 -13.26
N ASN A 302 -16.86 2.64 -12.89
CA ASN A 302 -17.28 3.63 -13.90
C ASN A 302 -16.07 4.30 -14.54
N VAL A 303 -14.96 4.41 -13.78
CA VAL A 303 -13.73 5.03 -14.23
C VAL A 303 -12.56 4.11 -13.87
N GLY A 304 -11.85 3.60 -14.86
CA GLY A 304 -10.62 2.83 -14.66
C GLY A 304 -9.56 3.69 -13.97
N ARG A 305 -8.81 3.09 -13.03
CA ARG A 305 -7.84 3.81 -12.19
C ARG A 305 -6.71 2.92 -11.68
N GLN A 306 -5.53 3.50 -11.52
CA GLN A 306 -4.40 2.92 -10.81
C GLN A 306 -3.93 3.87 -9.70
N ALA A 307 -3.06 3.42 -8.80
CA ALA A 307 -2.55 4.22 -7.68
C ALA A 307 -3.65 4.90 -6.85
N ASN A 308 -4.81 4.27 -6.79
CA ASN A 308 -5.96 4.62 -5.98
C ASN A 308 -5.92 3.86 -4.64
N PHE A 309 -6.84 4.17 -3.75
CA PHE A 309 -7.13 3.32 -2.61
C PHE A 309 -8.49 2.62 -2.75
N ALA A 310 -8.68 1.53 -2.01
CA ALA A 310 -9.97 0.88 -1.85
C ALA A 310 -10.15 0.39 -0.41
N PHE A 311 -11.29 0.71 0.22
CA PHE A 311 -11.62 0.27 1.58
C PHE A 311 -13.04 -0.24 1.69
N PRO A 312 -13.27 -1.30 2.50
CA PRO A 312 -14.62 -1.79 2.77
C PRO A 312 -15.34 -0.78 3.67
N ILE A 313 -16.55 -0.37 3.24
CA ILE A 313 -17.48 0.49 3.98
C ILE A 313 -18.83 -0.21 4.01
N SER A 314 -19.20 -0.75 5.17
CA SER A 314 -20.38 -1.63 5.31
C SER A 314 -20.33 -2.80 4.30
N ASN A 315 -21.33 -2.96 3.43
CA ASN A 315 -21.41 -4.01 2.41
C ASN A 315 -20.90 -3.57 1.02
N ARG A 316 -20.18 -2.45 0.93
CA ARG A 316 -19.62 -1.89 -0.31
C ARG A 316 -18.14 -1.64 -0.16
N VAL A 317 -17.45 -1.44 -1.27
CA VAL A 317 -16.06 -0.96 -1.28
C VAL A 317 -16.03 0.42 -1.91
N LEU A 318 -15.48 1.38 -1.17
CA LEU A 318 -15.20 2.71 -1.66
C LEU A 318 -13.82 2.73 -2.31
N THR A 319 -13.74 3.26 -3.54
CA THR A 319 -12.47 3.55 -4.21
C THR A 319 -12.44 5.01 -4.67
N CYS A 320 -11.28 5.67 -4.48
CA CYS A 320 -11.12 7.09 -4.83
C CYS A 320 -9.72 7.40 -5.34
N GLY A 321 -9.64 8.46 -6.16
CA GLY A 321 -8.39 9.03 -6.63
C GLY A 321 -7.65 8.13 -7.61
N GLY A 322 -6.33 8.30 -7.67
CA GLY A 322 -5.48 7.62 -8.62
C GLY A 322 -5.38 8.37 -9.95
N ASP A 323 -4.97 7.68 -10.98
CA ASP A 323 -4.87 8.22 -12.34
C ASP A 323 -5.24 7.19 -13.39
N ASN A 324 -5.47 7.66 -14.60
CA ASN A 324 -5.64 6.91 -15.82
C ASN A 324 -5.09 7.69 -17.01
N ALA A 325 -5.37 7.25 -18.24
CA ALA A 325 -4.91 7.92 -19.45
C ALA A 325 -5.47 9.34 -19.61
N ASP A 326 -6.63 9.64 -19.01
CA ASP A 326 -7.28 10.97 -19.07
C ASP A 326 -6.70 11.95 -18.03
N GLY A 327 -5.99 11.45 -17.00
CA GLY A 327 -5.34 12.27 -15.98
C GLY A 327 -5.50 11.80 -14.55
N ILE A 328 -5.22 12.69 -13.60
CA ILE A 328 -5.31 12.45 -12.16
C ILE A 328 -6.74 12.69 -11.69
N LEU A 329 -7.25 11.79 -10.85
CA LEU A 329 -8.65 11.71 -10.47
C LEU A 329 -8.90 12.30 -9.07
N ASP A 330 -10.02 13.04 -8.95
CA ASP A 330 -10.64 13.44 -7.68
C ASP A 330 -11.88 12.58 -7.35
N SER A 331 -12.36 11.80 -8.32
CA SER A 331 -13.61 11.06 -8.25
C SER A 331 -13.53 9.85 -7.34
N CYS A 332 -14.68 9.53 -6.75
CA CYS A 332 -14.91 8.35 -5.93
C CYS A 332 -16.08 7.53 -6.47
N GLU A 333 -16.08 6.24 -6.17
CA GLU A 333 -17.20 5.36 -6.48
C GLU A 333 -17.32 4.20 -5.51
N TYR A 334 -18.54 3.69 -5.37
CA TYR A 334 -18.82 2.47 -4.61
C TYR A 334 -18.98 1.28 -5.56
N LEU A 335 -18.32 0.19 -5.20
CA LEU A 335 -18.59 -1.15 -5.72
C LEU A 335 -19.52 -1.86 -4.74
N SER A 336 -20.66 -2.36 -5.24
CA SER A 336 -21.61 -3.18 -4.46
C SER A 336 -21.47 -4.62 -4.92
N PHE A 337 -21.68 -5.54 -3.99
CA PHE A 337 -21.65 -7.00 -4.21
C PHE A 337 -22.99 -7.53 -3.70
N ASP A 338 -23.96 -7.62 -4.58
CA ASP A 338 -25.26 -8.26 -4.33
C ASP A 338 -25.20 -9.74 -4.73
#